data_6f1b4157dbfcf433c37ee2b1328e3861
#
_entry.id   6f1b4157dbfcf433c37ee2b1328e3861
#
_cell.length_a   1.000
_cell.length_b   1.000
_cell.length_c   1.000
_cell.angle_alpha   90.00
_cell.angle_beta   90.00
_cell.angle_gamma   90.00
#
_symmetry.space_group_name_H-M   'P 1'
#
loop_
_entity.id
_entity.type
_entity.pdbx_description
1 polymer ?
#
loop_
_entity_poly.entity_id
_entity_poly.type
_entity_poly.pdbx_seq_one_letter_code
_entity_poly.pdbx_strand_id
1 'polypeptide(L)'
;IEKIFHDNTERWLIAMKQSPQCIIKKCSLPGHKSSYHDRTSIVMQLQKQGIRVLGISESFAHHDWSVLCGVVMRRDLHIDGFCFGKVRVGGMDATTEIIRMIMSLNRQDVNAILLNGRVIAWYNVIDPGEISEITGLPVICVSYKDSEGLSGHIMHHFPGDEKRLKLYEKLGERSLIQVKTGFSVYARGYGCDEHEARQLIRIFTLHGKIPEPLRVARLCARTVMQHSWPGIGSPDNI
;
A
#
# COMPACT_ATOMS: atom_id res chain seq x y z
N ILE A 1 -13.75 26.47 1.74
CA ILE A 1 -13.03 25.34 1.10
C ILE A 1 -12.96 24.15 2.08
N GLU A 2 -12.70 24.36 3.37
CA GLU A 2 -12.61 23.28 4.38
C GLU A 2 -13.92 22.50 4.61
N LYS A 3 -15.09 23.17 4.57
CA LYS A 3 -16.40 22.51 4.73
C LYS A 3 -16.74 21.53 3.58
N ILE A 4 -16.22 21.73 2.38
CA ILE A 4 -16.49 20.87 1.23
C ILE A 4 -15.68 19.55 1.31
N PHE A 5 -14.50 19.59 1.94
CA PHE A 5 -13.66 18.39 2.12
C PHE A 5 -14.20 17.47 3.23
N HIS A 6 -14.74 18.03 4.29
CA HIS A 6 -15.26 17.22 5.42
C HIS A 6 -16.53 16.45 5.03
N ASP A 7 -17.44 17.08 4.29
CA ASP A 7 -18.71 16.47 3.86
C ASP A 7 -18.50 15.32 2.85
N ASN A 8 -17.47 15.41 2.00
CA ASN A 8 -17.14 14.34 1.06
C ASN A 8 -16.52 13.09 1.74
N THR A 9 -15.71 13.28 2.77
CA THR A 9 -15.04 12.15 3.45
C THR A 9 -16.03 11.32 4.26
N GLU A 10 -16.96 11.95 4.96
CA GLU A 10 -18.03 11.26 5.70
C GLU A 10 -19.00 10.54 4.76
N ARG A 11 -19.38 11.15 3.65
CA ARG A 11 -20.26 10.51 2.65
C ARG A 11 -19.62 9.28 2.01
N TRP A 12 -18.30 9.27 1.82
CA TRP A 12 -17.56 8.11 1.33
C TRP A 12 -17.47 6.99 2.37
N LEU A 13 -17.23 7.32 3.64
CA LEU A 13 -17.21 6.36 4.74
C LEU A 13 -18.57 5.70 4.97
N ILE A 14 -19.65 6.45 4.80
CA ILE A 14 -21.02 5.94 4.89
C ILE A 14 -21.36 5.05 3.68
N ALA A 15 -20.90 5.42 2.49
CA ALA A 15 -21.10 4.61 1.27
C ALA A 15 -20.29 3.29 1.34
N MET A 16 -19.10 3.28 1.91
CA MET A 16 -18.31 2.06 2.13
C MET A 16 -18.95 1.11 3.16
N LYS A 17 -19.65 1.64 4.16
CA LYS A 17 -20.36 0.83 5.17
C LYS A 17 -21.66 0.20 4.65
N GLN A 18 -22.25 0.74 3.60
CA GLN A 18 -23.57 0.32 3.12
C GLN A 18 -23.56 -0.68 1.96
N SER A 19 -22.53 -0.84 1.17
CA SER A 19 -22.34 -1.98 0.27
C SER A 19 -21.06 -1.87 -0.59
N PRO A 20 -20.15 -2.84 -0.60
CA PRO A 20 -19.01 -2.89 -1.52
C PRO A 20 -19.42 -2.99 -2.99
N GLN A 21 -20.66 -3.39 -3.26
CA GLN A 21 -21.19 -3.58 -4.62
C GLN A 21 -21.62 -2.29 -5.33
N CYS A 22 -21.75 -1.17 -4.63
CA CYS A 22 -22.26 0.08 -5.21
C CYS A 22 -21.21 0.89 -5.98
N ILE A 23 -19.92 0.65 -5.72
CA ILE A 23 -18.81 1.39 -6.38
C ILE A 23 -18.58 0.89 -7.80
N ILE A 24 -18.85 -0.39 -8.07
CA ILE A 24 -18.65 -1.01 -9.40
C ILE A 24 -19.74 -0.58 -10.42
N LYS A 25 -20.91 -0.12 -9.96
CA LYS A 25 -22.04 0.18 -10.85
C LYS A 25 -22.02 1.57 -11.50
N LYS A 26 -21.13 2.47 -11.17
CA LYS A 26 -21.10 3.84 -11.71
C LYS A 26 -20.19 4.07 -12.93
N CYS A 27 -19.47 3.05 -13.38
CA CYS A 27 -18.63 3.11 -14.59
C CYS A 27 -19.08 2.19 -15.72
N SER A 28 -20.31 1.69 -15.72
CA SER A 28 -20.81 0.89 -16.87
C SER A 28 -21.67 1.75 -17.79
N LEU A 29 -21.15 2.03 -18.96
CA LEU A 29 -21.94 2.45 -20.13
C LEU A 29 -22.90 1.32 -20.53
N PRO A 30 -24.12 1.61 -21.00
CA PRO A 30 -25.14 0.61 -21.30
C PRO A 30 -24.77 -0.19 -22.57
N GLY A 31 -24.62 -1.50 -22.44
CA GLY A 31 -24.56 -2.39 -23.60
C GLY A 31 -23.60 -3.57 -23.57
N HIS A 32 -23.41 -4.28 -22.45
CA HIS A 32 -22.85 -5.64 -22.53
C HIS A 32 -23.43 -6.55 -21.45
N LYS A 33 -23.96 -7.72 -21.90
CA LYS A 33 -24.51 -8.77 -21.04
C LYS A 33 -23.39 -9.42 -20.22
N SER A 34 -23.53 -9.39 -18.89
CA SER A 34 -22.64 -10.03 -17.94
C SER A 34 -22.82 -11.56 -18.01
N SER A 35 -21.77 -12.26 -18.38
CA SER A 35 -21.56 -13.66 -18.02
C SER A 35 -20.52 -13.70 -16.92
N TYR A 36 -20.92 -14.17 -15.75
CA TYR A 36 -20.01 -14.50 -14.63
C TYR A 36 -19.13 -15.68 -15.05
N HIS A 37 -17.99 -15.42 -15.63
CA HIS A 37 -16.87 -16.38 -15.67
C HIS A 37 -15.57 -15.61 -15.95
N ASP A 38 -14.54 -16.00 -15.21
CA ASP A 38 -13.14 -15.67 -15.41
C ASP A 38 -12.70 -14.25 -15.03
N ARG A 39 -12.17 -14.11 -13.79
CA ARG A 39 -11.33 -12.97 -13.43
C ARG A 39 -10.02 -13.09 -14.20
N THR A 40 -10.01 -12.57 -15.39
CA THR A 40 -8.78 -12.35 -16.16
C THR A 40 -7.84 -11.53 -15.28
N SER A 41 -6.72 -12.13 -14.91
CA SER A 41 -5.59 -11.42 -14.32
C SER A 41 -5.32 -10.18 -15.17
N ILE A 42 -5.30 -9.01 -14.53
CA ILE A 42 -4.95 -7.76 -15.22
C ILE A 42 -3.49 -7.92 -15.66
N VAL A 43 -3.28 -8.29 -16.91
CA VAL A 43 -1.92 -8.42 -17.47
C VAL A 43 -1.31 -7.02 -17.44
N MET A 44 -0.38 -6.81 -16.51
CA MET A 44 0.36 -5.56 -16.41
C MET A 44 1.20 -5.34 -17.68
N GLN A 45 0.93 -4.25 -18.39
CA GLN A 45 1.73 -3.88 -19.56
C GLN A 45 3.09 -3.31 -19.12
N LEU A 46 3.95 -4.16 -18.57
CA LEU A 46 5.28 -3.80 -18.05
C LEU A 46 6.22 -3.20 -19.11
N GLN A 47 5.90 -3.38 -20.39
CA GLN A 47 6.64 -2.84 -21.52
C GLN A 47 6.41 -1.34 -21.75
N LYS A 48 5.34 -0.75 -21.21
CA LYS A 48 5.07 0.68 -21.37
C LYS A 48 6.17 1.52 -20.72
N GLN A 49 6.76 2.43 -21.46
CA GLN A 49 7.75 3.39 -20.93
C GLN A 49 7.16 4.32 -19.86
N GLY A 50 5.86 4.61 -19.94
CA GLY A 50 5.14 5.46 -19.00
C GLY A 50 4.58 4.76 -17.77
N ILE A 51 4.96 3.51 -17.46
CA ILE A 51 4.48 2.80 -16.28
C ILE A 51 4.81 3.58 -15.00
N ARG A 52 3.83 3.71 -14.13
CA ARG A 52 3.94 4.40 -12.84
C ARG A 52 3.61 3.46 -11.71
N VAL A 53 4.37 3.56 -10.63
CA VAL A 53 4.08 2.85 -9.40
C VAL A 53 3.92 3.84 -8.24
N LEU A 54 3.05 3.49 -7.30
CA LEU A 54 2.94 4.16 -6.02
C LEU A 54 3.75 3.36 -4.99
N GLY A 55 4.90 3.87 -4.58
CA GLY A 55 5.70 3.27 -3.51
C GLY A 55 5.29 3.84 -2.16
N ILE A 56 4.85 3.01 -1.21
CA ILE A 56 4.46 3.44 0.13
C ILE A 56 5.44 2.89 1.16
N SER A 57 5.94 3.79 1.99
CA SER A 57 6.80 3.45 3.14
C SER A 57 6.39 4.24 4.36
N GLU A 58 6.74 3.69 5.52
CA GLU A 58 6.51 4.33 6.80
C GLU A 58 7.80 4.89 7.41
N SER A 59 7.63 5.81 8.35
CA SER A 59 8.63 6.16 9.35
C SER A 59 7.97 6.18 10.72
N PHE A 60 8.51 5.36 11.58
CA PHE A 60 8.10 5.19 12.96
C PHE A 60 9.18 5.75 13.89
N ALA A 61 8.79 6.54 14.86
CA ALA A 61 9.58 6.94 16.01
C ALA A 61 8.77 6.60 17.27
N HIS A 62 9.32 6.83 18.48
CA HIS A 62 8.67 6.53 19.77
C HIS A 62 7.43 7.43 20.04
N HIS A 63 6.47 7.44 19.11
CA HIS A 63 5.23 8.19 19.15
C HIS A 63 4.03 7.25 19.01
N ASP A 64 2.84 7.72 19.34
CA ASP A 64 1.59 6.97 19.18
C ASP A 64 1.21 6.78 17.71
N TRP A 65 1.85 7.53 16.82
CA TRP A 65 1.57 7.56 15.39
C TRP A 65 2.82 7.35 14.55
N SER A 66 2.66 6.65 13.44
CA SER A 66 3.64 6.52 12.37
C SER A 66 3.19 7.28 11.15
N VAL A 67 4.12 7.95 10.46
CA VAL A 67 3.85 8.66 9.20
C VAL A 67 4.02 7.72 8.03
N LEU A 68 3.01 7.67 7.15
CA LEU A 68 3.10 7.04 5.84
C LEU A 68 3.40 8.11 4.78
N CYS A 69 4.28 7.77 3.84
CA CYS A 69 4.47 8.54 2.61
C CYS A 69 4.29 7.63 1.42
N GLY A 70 3.50 8.08 0.45
CA GLY A 70 3.38 7.48 -0.87
C GLY A 70 4.06 8.35 -1.91
N VAL A 71 4.83 7.74 -2.81
CA VAL A 71 5.52 8.41 -3.91
C VAL A 71 5.08 7.79 -5.22
N VAL A 72 4.48 8.59 -6.10
CA VAL A 72 4.20 8.17 -7.47
C VAL A 72 5.47 8.38 -8.29
N MET A 73 6.01 7.30 -8.80
CA MET A 73 7.25 7.31 -9.58
C MET A 73 7.06 6.60 -10.93
N ARG A 74 7.54 7.22 -11.97
CA ARG A 74 7.57 6.69 -13.33
C ARG A 74 8.77 5.75 -13.52
N ARG A 75 8.73 4.90 -14.55
CA ARG A 75 9.81 3.95 -14.88
C ARG A 75 11.18 4.61 -15.08
N ASP A 76 11.22 5.83 -15.58
CA ASP A 76 12.44 6.64 -15.75
C ASP A 76 12.84 7.36 -14.46
N LEU A 77 12.25 6.97 -13.31
CA LEU A 77 12.51 7.46 -11.97
C LEU A 77 12.08 8.91 -11.70
N HIS A 78 11.33 9.52 -12.62
CA HIS A 78 10.69 10.80 -12.34
C HIS A 78 9.60 10.65 -11.28
N ILE A 79 9.61 11.56 -10.31
CA ILE A 79 8.60 11.64 -9.27
C ILE A 79 7.46 12.51 -9.78
N ASP A 80 6.26 11.93 -9.84
CA ASP A 80 5.06 12.60 -10.36
C ASP A 80 4.09 13.02 -9.25
N GLY A 81 4.38 12.73 -7.98
CA GLY A 81 3.53 13.15 -6.87
C GLY A 81 3.84 12.45 -5.56
N PHE A 82 3.24 13.00 -4.50
CA PHE A 82 3.31 12.48 -3.14
C PHE A 82 1.93 12.43 -2.52
N CYS A 83 1.73 11.50 -1.59
CA CYS A 83 0.62 11.51 -0.65
C CYS A 83 1.12 11.12 0.74
N PHE A 84 0.38 11.56 1.76
CA PHE A 84 0.72 11.30 3.15
C PHE A 84 -0.46 10.72 3.89
N GLY A 85 -0.13 9.93 4.90
CA GLY A 85 -1.07 9.37 5.84
C GLY A 85 -0.42 9.16 7.19
N LYS A 86 -1.23 8.79 8.17
CA LYS A 86 -0.76 8.42 9.50
C LYS A 86 -1.51 7.19 9.99
N VAL A 87 -0.82 6.34 10.73
CA VAL A 87 -1.39 5.14 11.32
C VAL A 87 -1.01 5.04 12.78
N ARG A 88 -1.86 4.42 13.59
CA ARG A 88 -1.55 4.18 15.00
C ARG A 88 -0.48 3.12 15.14
N VAL A 89 0.46 3.37 16.03
CA VAL A 89 1.44 2.38 16.45
C VAL A 89 0.72 1.27 17.22
N GLY A 90 0.92 0.01 16.79
CA GLY A 90 0.15 -1.11 17.33
C GLY A 90 -1.35 -1.12 16.94
N GLY A 91 -1.75 -0.26 16.00
CA GLY A 91 -3.12 -0.20 15.49
C GLY A 91 -3.48 -1.34 14.53
N MET A 92 -4.66 -1.21 13.90
CA MET A 92 -5.16 -2.09 12.83
C MET A 92 -5.78 -1.24 11.70
N ASP A 93 -5.29 -0.04 11.52
CA ASP A 93 -5.80 0.98 10.61
C ASP A 93 -4.97 1.17 9.34
N ALA A 94 -3.84 0.44 9.21
CA ALA A 94 -2.91 0.61 8.10
C ALA A 94 -3.57 0.34 6.74
N THR A 95 -4.39 -0.69 6.60
CA THR A 95 -5.08 -1.03 5.35
C THR A 95 -6.01 0.10 4.92
N THR A 96 -6.87 0.54 5.83
CA THR A 96 -7.85 1.62 5.59
C THR A 96 -7.16 2.92 5.22
N GLU A 97 -6.09 3.27 5.93
CA GLU A 97 -5.34 4.51 5.67
C GLU A 97 -4.63 4.47 4.31
N ILE A 98 -4.02 3.34 3.94
CA ILE A 98 -3.40 3.18 2.62
C ILE A 98 -4.44 3.33 1.51
N ILE A 99 -5.61 2.71 1.65
CA ILE A 99 -6.71 2.86 0.69
C ILE A 99 -7.13 4.33 0.60
N ARG A 100 -7.29 5.03 1.73
CA ARG A 100 -7.60 6.46 1.77
C ARG A 100 -6.55 7.29 1.02
N MET A 101 -5.26 7.02 1.25
CA MET A 101 -4.15 7.70 0.55
C MET A 101 -4.25 7.52 -0.96
N ILE A 102 -4.50 6.29 -1.43
CA ILE A 102 -4.62 5.96 -2.86
C ILE A 102 -5.80 6.70 -3.47
N MET A 103 -6.96 6.67 -2.82
CA MET A 103 -8.16 7.34 -3.30
C MET A 103 -8.00 8.86 -3.33
N SER A 104 -7.31 9.44 -2.34
CA SER A 104 -7.06 10.89 -2.28
C SER A 104 -6.14 11.39 -3.38
N LEU A 105 -5.25 10.55 -3.90
CA LEU A 105 -4.40 10.87 -5.06
C LEU A 105 -5.22 11.12 -6.32
N ASN A 106 -6.40 10.51 -6.43
CA ASN A 106 -7.31 10.61 -7.58
C ASN A 106 -6.60 10.44 -8.94
N ARG A 107 -5.68 9.45 -9.02
CA ARG A 107 -4.85 9.19 -10.19
C ARG A 107 -5.20 7.84 -10.82
N GLN A 108 -5.53 7.86 -12.10
CA GLN A 108 -5.84 6.66 -12.90
C GLN A 108 -4.63 6.13 -13.68
N ASP A 109 -3.51 6.83 -13.65
CA ASP A 109 -2.29 6.49 -14.38
C ASP A 109 -1.28 5.68 -13.53
N VAL A 110 -1.61 5.38 -12.28
CA VAL A 110 -0.87 4.44 -11.45
C VAL A 110 -1.19 3.02 -11.86
N ASN A 111 -0.15 2.20 -12.08
CA ASN A 111 -0.29 0.84 -12.60
C ASN A 111 -0.07 -0.25 -11.55
N ALA A 112 0.62 0.05 -10.47
CA ALA A 112 0.86 -0.88 -9.36
C ALA A 112 1.22 -0.14 -8.07
N ILE A 113 1.09 -0.84 -6.95
CA ILE A 113 1.45 -0.36 -5.62
C ILE A 113 2.61 -1.21 -5.11
N LEU A 114 3.66 -0.55 -4.61
CA LEU A 114 4.75 -1.19 -3.89
C LEU A 114 4.63 -0.82 -2.41
N LEU A 115 4.62 -1.82 -1.52
CA LEU A 115 4.59 -1.63 -0.07
C LEU A 115 5.91 -2.06 0.56
N ASN A 116 6.44 -1.24 1.46
CA ASN A 116 7.64 -1.54 2.24
C ASN A 116 7.27 -2.38 3.48
N GLY A 117 7.05 -3.68 3.26
CA GLY A 117 6.59 -4.60 4.29
C GLY A 117 5.08 -4.82 4.30
N ARG A 118 4.63 -5.76 5.13
CA ARG A 118 3.21 -6.13 5.34
C ARG A 118 2.77 -5.90 6.78
N VAL A 119 3.72 -5.68 7.66
CA VAL A 119 3.52 -5.33 9.07
C VAL A 119 4.36 -4.09 9.32
N ILE A 120 3.72 -3.02 9.74
CA ILE A 120 4.33 -1.69 9.94
C ILE A 120 3.95 -1.17 11.33
N ALA A 121 4.49 -0.04 11.74
CA ALA A 121 4.08 0.70 12.93
C ALA A 121 3.77 -0.21 14.14
N TRP A 122 4.73 -1.05 14.50
CA TRP A 122 4.60 -2.04 15.59
C TRP A 122 3.35 -2.92 15.47
N TYR A 123 3.43 -3.94 14.62
CA TYR A 123 2.39 -4.97 14.40
C TYR A 123 1.05 -4.44 13.86
N ASN A 124 1.02 -3.26 13.25
CA ASN A 124 -0.11 -2.83 12.45
C ASN A 124 -0.07 -3.60 11.12
N VAL A 125 -0.94 -4.59 10.98
CA VAL A 125 -0.94 -5.52 9.85
C VAL A 125 -1.71 -4.93 8.69
N ILE A 126 -1.10 -4.93 7.51
CA ILE A 126 -1.74 -4.52 6.25
C ILE A 126 -2.37 -5.75 5.61
N ASP A 127 -3.57 -5.63 5.03
CA ASP A 127 -4.16 -6.60 4.09
C ASP A 127 -3.94 -6.12 2.64
N PRO A 128 -2.89 -6.58 1.95
CA PRO A 128 -2.64 -6.15 0.57
C PRO A 128 -3.64 -6.72 -0.43
N GLY A 129 -4.30 -7.84 -0.08
CA GLY A 129 -5.38 -8.42 -0.88
C GLY A 129 -6.59 -7.49 -0.91
N GLU A 130 -7.02 -6.98 0.25
CA GLU A 130 -8.10 -6.00 0.36
C GLU A 130 -7.77 -4.70 -0.40
N ILE A 131 -6.54 -4.20 -0.28
CA ILE A 131 -6.09 -3.03 -1.05
C ILE A 131 -6.22 -3.30 -2.55
N SER A 132 -5.75 -4.45 -3.02
CA SER A 132 -5.82 -4.80 -4.45
C SER A 132 -7.26 -4.93 -4.94
N GLU A 133 -8.13 -5.55 -4.15
CA GLU A 133 -9.56 -5.70 -4.50
C GLU A 133 -10.29 -4.35 -4.60
N ILE A 134 -10.07 -3.46 -3.64
CA ILE A 134 -10.75 -2.16 -3.59
C ILE A 134 -10.21 -1.21 -4.66
N THR A 135 -8.89 -1.18 -4.87
CA THR A 135 -8.28 -0.23 -5.81
C THR A 135 -8.24 -0.72 -7.24
N GLY A 136 -8.41 -2.03 -7.47
CA GLY A 136 -8.21 -2.66 -8.77
C GLY A 136 -6.75 -2.67 -9.23
N LEU A 137 -5.79 -2.32 -8.36
CA LEU A 137 -4.37 -2.26 -8.67
C LEU A 137 -3.63 -3.45 -8.07
N PRO A 138 -2.65 -4.02 -8.78
CA PRO A 138 -1.76 -5.01 -8.18
C PRO A 138 -0.92 -4.39 -7.06
N VAL A 139 -0.78 -5.13 -5.96
CA VAL A 139 -0.01 -4.73 -4.78
C VAL A 139 1.15 -5.67 -4.59
N ILE A 140 2.35 -5.16 -4.48
CA ILE A 140 3.58 -5.93 -4.27
C ILE A 140 4.22 -5.49 -2.95
N CYS A 141 4.30 -6.42 -2.01
CA CYS A 141 4.95 -6.20 -0.73
C CYS A 141 6.40 -6.65 -0.80
N VAL A 142 7.32 -5.78 -0.41
CA VAL A 142 8.76 -6.04 -0.44
C VAL A 142 9.32 -6.00 0.99
N SER A 143 10.14 -6.95 1.34
CA SER A 143 10.89 -6.99 2.61
C SER A 143 12.32 -7.45 2.38
N TYR A 144 13.24 -7.06 3.27
CA TYR A 144 14.68 -7.14 3.03
C TYR A 144 15.41 -8.09 3.97
N LYS A 145 14.69 -8.70 4.88
CA LYS A 145 15.21 -9.66 5.86
C LYS A 145 14.38 -10.92 5.81
N ASP A 146 15.03 -12.02 6.02
CA ASP A 146 14.33 -13.25 6.37
C ASP A 146 13.69 -13.12 7.76
N SER A 147 12.66 -13.88 8.00
CA SER A 147 11.90 -13.84 9.25
C SER A 147 11.24 -15.19 9.46
N GLU A 148 11.43 -15.77 10.61
CA GLU A 148 10.76 -16.99 11.07
C GLU A 148 9.25 -16.79 11.30
N GLY A 149 8.75 -15.58 11.05
CA GLY A 149 7.36 -15.20 11.27
C GLY A 149 7.19 -14.31 12.51
N LEU A 150 6.01 -13.73 12.64
CA LEU A 150 5.68 -12.79 13.71
C LEU A 150 4.54 -13.30 14.61
N SER A 151 3.98 -14.49 14.36
CA SER A 151 2.82 -15.01 15.11
C SER A 151 3.08 -15.08 16.62
N GLY A 152 4.26 -15.59 17.02
CA GLY A 152 4.65 -15.63 18.43
C GLY A 152 4.79 -14.25 19.07
N HIS A 153 5.36 -13.30 18.34
CA HIS A 153 5.49 -11.91 18.80
C HIS A 153 4.13 -11.21 18.88
N ILE A 154 3.23 -11.45 17.92
CA ILE A 154 1.86 -10.92 17.95
C ILE A 154 1.13 -11.45 19.20
N MET A 155 1.17 -12.75 19.45
CA MET A 155 0.54 -13.35 20.63
C MET A 155 1.11 -12.80 21.95
N HIS A 156 2.42 -12.53 21.99
CA HIS A 156 3.09 -11.99 23.18
C HIS A 156 2.69 -10.53 23.46
N HIS A 157 2.68 -9.67 22.42
CA HIS A 157 2.42 -8.24 22.60
C HIS A 157 0.93 -7.88 22.55
N PHE A 158 0.09 -8.71 21.94
CA PHE A 158 -1.35 -8.51 21.79
C PHE A 158 -2.10 -9.80 22.16
N PRO A 159 -2.03 -10.22 23.46
CA PRO A 159 -2.71 -11.43 23.90
C PRO A 159 -4.23 -11.33 23.68
N GLY A 160 -4.80 -12.34 23.01
CA GLY A 160 -6.24 -12.38 22.71
C GLY A 160 -6.68 -11.61 21.46
N ASP A 161 -5.78 -10.93 20.73
CA ASP A 161 -6.11 -10.28 19.45
C ASP A 161 -6.08 -11.29 18.29
N GLU A 162 -7.07 -12.19 18.30
CA GLU A 162 -7.21 -13.20 17.25
C GLU A 162 -7.40 -12.58 15.85
N LYS A 163 -8.01 -11.39 15.77
CA LYS A 163 -8.24 -10.71 14.48
C LYS A 163 -6.92 -10.35 13.83
N ARG A 164 -5.98 -9.79 14.59
CA ARG A 164 -4.63 -9.45 14.13
C ARG A 164 -3.86 -10.69 13.70
N LEU A 165 -3.91 -11.74 14.51
CA LEU A 165 -3.22 -13.00 14.23
C LEU A 165 -3.75 -13.65 12.93
N LYS A 166 -5.06 -13.79 12.79
CA LYS A 166 -5.70 -14.34 11.58
C LYS A 166 -5.36 -13.52 10.34
N LEU A 167 -5.36 -12.18 10.46
CA LEU A 167 -4.96 -11.31 9.34
C LEU A 167 -3.49 -11.53 8.96
N TYR A 168 -2.60 -11.64 9.95
CA TYR A 168 -1.19 -11.92 9.70
C TYR A 168 -0.99 -13.28 9.02
N GLU A 169 -1.64 -14.33 9.49
CA GLU A 169 -1.56 -15.69 8.93
C GLU A 169 -2.09 -15.76 7.48
N LYS A 170 -3.12 -14.98 7.17
CA LYS A 170 -3.67 -14.84 5.80
C LYS A 170 -2.65 -14.29 4.79
N LEU A 171 -1.63 -13.57 5.25
CA LEU A 171 -0.65 -12.94 4.35
C LEU A 171 0.16 -13.94 3.51
N GLY A 172 0.33 -15.17 3.98
CA GLY A 172 1.02 -16.26 3.29
C GLY A 172 2.53 -16.01 3.10
N GLU A 173 3.17 -16.90 2.38
CA GLU A 173 4.62 -16.92 2.18
C GLU A 173 5.10 -15.85 1.20
N ARG A 174 6.41 -15.57 1.23
CA ARG A 174 7.10 -14.62 0.37
C ARG A 174 8.10 -15.37 -0.51
N SER A 175 8.19 -14.99 -1.79
CA SER A 175 9.20 -15.52 -2.71
C SER A 175 10.50 -14.74 -2.60
N LEU A 176 11.63 -15.43 -2.68
CA LEU A 176 12.95 -14.80 -2.79
C LEU A 176 13.17 -14.33 -4.24
N ILE A 177 13.39 -13.04 -4.41
CA ILE A 177 13.61 -12.42 -5.72
C ILE A 177 15.00 -11.83 -5.79
N GLN A 178 15.79 -12.27 -6.76
CA GLN A 178 17.07 -11.67 -7.07
C GLN A 178 16.88 -10.41 -7.95
N VAL A 179 17.37 -9.26 -7.46
CA VAL A 179 17.37 -8.00 -8.21
C VAL A 179 18.60 -7.87 -9.12
N LYS A 180 18.57 -6.92 -10.06
CA LYS A 180 19.67 -6.74 -11.04
C LYS A 180 21.02 -6.39 -10.41
N THR A 181 21.00 -5.85 -9.23
CA THR A 181 22.19 -5.40 -8.47
C THR A 181 22.93 -6.52 -7.74
N GLY A 182 22.49 -7.79 -7.90
CA GLY A 182 23.08 -8.95 -7.23
C GLY A 182 22.50 -9.24 -5.84
N PHE A 183 21.74 -8.33 -5.25
CA PHE A 183 21.04 -8.55 -3.98
C PHE A 183 19.75 -9.36 -4.16
N SER A 184 19.25 -9.89 -3.05
CA SER A 184 17.93 -10.54 -3.00
C SER A 184 17.00 -9.82 -2.04
N VAL A 185 15.71 -9.89 -2.35
CA VAL A 185 14.61 -9.38 -1.52
C VAL A 185 13.52 -10.43 -1.41
N TYR A 186 12.75 -10.39 -0.34
CA TYR A 186 11.55 -11.21 -0.19
C TYR A 186 10.35 -10.40 -0.65
N ALA A 187 9.53 -10.96 -1.53
CA ALA A 187 8.34 -10.28 -2.01
C ALA A 187 7.14 -11.21 -2.18
N ARG A 188 5.94 -10.61 -2.17
CA ARG A 188 4.70 -11.26 -2.56
C ARG A 188 3.82 -10.28 -3.31
N GLY A 189 3.28 -10.73 -4.44
CA GLY A 189 2.29 -10.04 -5.24
C GLY A 189 0.86 -10.43 -4.85
N TYR A 190 -0.06 -9.48 -4.97
CA TYR A 190 -1.49 -9.64 -4.84
C TYR A 190 -2.14 -8.94 -6.04
N GLY A 191 -3.04 -9.62 -6.74
CA GLY A 191 -3.60 -9.12 -8.01
C GLY A 191 -2.61 -9.15 -9.19
N CYS A 192 -1.46 -9.82 -9.05
CA CYS A 192 -0.48 -10.07 -10.11
C CYS A 192 0.26 -11.38 -9.84
N ASP A 193 0.90 -11.92 -10.87
CA ASP A 193 1.74 -13.11 -10.73
C ASP A 193 3.16 -12.79 -10.20
N GLU A 194 3.91 -13.85 -9.88
CA GLU A 194 5.28 -13.69 -9.36
C GLU A 194 6.24 -13.10 -10.40
N HIS A 195 6.05 -13.40 -11.68
CA HIS A 195 6.89 -12.89 -12.76
C HIS A 195 6.70 -11.36 -12.90
N GLU A 196 5.46 -10.89 -12.88
CA GLU A 196 5.11 -9.48 -12.93
C GLU A 196 5.67 -8.72 -11.72
N ALA A 197 5.49 -9.28 -10.51
CA ALA A 197 6.05 -8.71 -9.28
C ALA A 197 7.58 -8.61 -9.35
N ARG A 198 8.26 -9.68 -9.81
CA ARG A 198 9.70 -9.71 -9.99
C ARG A 198 10.17 -8.66 -10.99
N GLN A 199 9.49 -8.52 -12.11
CA GLN A 199 9.84 -7.53 -13.14
C GLN A 199 9.70 -6.11 -12.61
N LEU A 200 8.60 -5.77 -11.92
CA LEU A 200 8.43 -4.44 -11.33
C LEU A 200 9.51 -4.11 -10.32
N ILE A 201 9.81 -5.01 -9.40
CA ILE A 201 10.88 -4.80 -8.43
C ILE A 201 12.22 -4.54 -9.16
N ARG A 202 12.53 -5.31 -10.21
CA ARG A 202 13.78 -5.14 -10.99
C ARG A 202 13.84 -3.84 -11.77
N ILE A 203 12.70 -3.37 -12.30
CA ILE A 203 12.61 -2.08 -13.03
C ILE A 203 12.92 -0.92 -12.09
N PHE A 204 12.34 -0.93 -10.89
CA PHE A 204 12.45 0.17 -9.95
C PHE A 204 13.59 0.05 -8.93
N THR A 205 14.43 -1.02 -9.02
CA THR A 205 15.64 -1.13 -8.19
C THR A 205 16.86 -0.71 -8.99
N LEU A 206 17.40 0.47 -8.65
CA LEU A 206 18.55 1.04 -9.34
C LEU A 206 19.85 0.64 -8.66
N HIS A 207 19.94 0.83 -7.34
CA HIS A 207 21.11 0.50 -6.52
C HIS A 207 20.70 -0.31 -5.29
N GLY A 208 21.61 -1.17 -4.82
CA GLY A 208 21.36 -2.00 -3.64
C GLY A 208 20.16 -2.92 -3.83
N LYS A 209 19.28 -3.01 -2.81
CA LYS A 209 18.14 -3.93 -2.81
C LYS A 209 16.77 -3.26 -2.65
N ILE A 210 16.73 -1.94 -2.43
CA ILE A 210 15.49 -1.22 -2.16
C ILE A 210 15.01 -0.56 -3.45
N PRO A 211 13.77 -0.83 -3.93
CA PRO A 211 13.16 -0.09 -5.03
C PRO A 211 13.11 1.41 -4.75
N GLU A 212 13.46 2.22 -5.74
CA GLU A 212 13.57 3.68 -5.58
C GLU A 212 12.29 4.35 -5.05
N PRO A 213 11.05 3.99 -5.50
CA PRO A 213 9.84 4.58 -4.91
C PRO A 213 9.73 4.32 -3.41
N LEU A 214 10.12 3.13 -2.94
CA LEU A 214 10.10 2.81 -1.51
C LEU A 214 11.20 3.54 -0.74
N ARG A 215 12.39 3.68 -1.35
CA ARG A 215 13.51 4.41 -0.75
C ARG A 215 13.18 5.89 -0.57
N VAL A 216 12.64 6.53 -1.61
CA VAL A 216 12.24 7.95 -1.55
C VAL A 216 11.08 8.15 -0.58
N ALA A 217 10.06 7.30 -0.62
CA ALA A 217 8.94 7.36 0.31
C ALA A 217 9.40 7.27 1.77
N ARG A 218 10.34 6.36 2.07
CA ARG A 218 10.89 6.20 3.42
C ARG A 218 11.66 7.43 3.89
N LEU A 219 12.48 8.03 3.01
CA LEU A 219 13.22 9.26 3.33
C LEU A 219 12.26 10.41 3.62
N CYS A 220 11.23 10.56 2.79
CA CYS A 220 10.23 11.59 2.95
C CYS A 220 9.42 11.41 4.25
N ALA A 221 8.93 10.20 4.52
CA ALA A 221 8.22 9.88 5.77
C ALA A 221 9.07 10.19 7.01
N ARG A 222 10.37 9.86 6.97
CA ARG A 222 11.31 10.15 8.06
C ARG A 222 11.46 11.65 8.27
N THR A 223 11.63 12.42 7.20
CA THR A 223 11.79 13.88 7.29
C THR A 223 10.54 14.52 7.90
N VAL A 224 9.36 14.12 7.46
CA VAL A 224 8.09 14.61 8.02
C VAL A 224 7.97 14.26 9.50
N MET A 225 8.30 13.02 9.88
CA MET A 225 8.26 12.57 11.27
C MET A 225 9.21 13.35 12.17
N GLN A 226 10.43 13.66 11.69
CA GLN A 226 11.47 14.36 12.47
C GLN A 226 11.17 15.84 12.67
N HIS A 227 10.48 16.48 11.74
CA HIS A 227 10.27 17.93 11.75
C HIS A 227 8.87 18.33 12.23
N SER A 228 8.06 17.37 12.74
CA SER A 228 6.72 17.67 13.29
C SER A 228 5.98 18.69 12.41
N TRP A 229 5.71 18.32 11.16
CA TRP A 229 5.09 19.24 10.20
C TRP A 229 3.75 19.73 10.73
N PRO A 230 3.56 21.09 10.92
CA PRO A 230 2.29 21.62 11.35
C PRO A 230 1.19 21.22 10.34
N GLY A 231 0.17 20.49 10.77
CA GLY A 231 -0.91 19.99 9.91
C GLY A 231 -0.90 18.49 9.62
N ILE A 232 0.19 17.76 9.88
CA ILE A 232 0.20 16.28 9.77
C ILE A 232 0.26 15.61 11.16
N GLY A 233 0.63 16.33 12.21
CA GLY A 233 0.97 15.76 13.51
C GLY A 233 0.22 16.27 14.74
N SER A 234 -0.74 17.18 14.64
CA SER A 234 -1.53 17.59 15.80
C SER A 234 -2.89 16.89 15.81
N PRO A 235 -3.23 16.14 16.88
CA PRO A 235 -4.56 15.52 17.01
C PRO A 235 -5.69 16.54 17.19
N ASP A 236 -5.38 17.80 17.44
CA ASP A 236 -6.34 18.83 17.85
C ASP A 236 -6.93 19.64 16.68
N ASN A 237 -6.61 19.30 15.42
CA ASN A 237 -7.11 19.97 14.22
C ASN A 237 -7.77 19.02 13.22
N ILE A 238 -8.56 18.05 13.71
CA ILE A 238 -9.50 17.28 12.89
C ILE A 238 -10.87 17.24 13.58
#